data_4e924455108a7044fe03fd96e682de78
#
_entry.id   4e924455108a7044fe03fd96e682de78
#
_cell.length_a   1.000
_cell.length_b   1.000
_cell.length_c   1.000
_cell.angle_alpha   90.00
_cell.angle_beta   90.00
_cell.angle_gamma   90.00
#
_symmetry.space_group_name_H-M   'P 1'
#
loop_
_entity.id
_entity.type
_entity.pdbx_description
1 polymer ?
#
loop_
_entity_poly.entity_id
_entity_poly.type
_entity_poly.pdbx_seq_one_letter_code
_entity_poly.pdbx_strand_id
1 'polypeptide(L)'
;MRVLLHRIPEKYLERLNEPDKGFIKTALRGLEKEPPEGNIMPVTGEPGRYRITIGSYRALFRYRDDHIFVTHLDPRGQVYNKKNKGAKR
;
A
#
# COMPACT_ATOMS: atom_id res chain seq x y z
N MET A 1 12.47 -10.91 -2.14
CA MET A 1 11.99 -10.61 -0.77
C MET A 1 10.53 -10.89 -0.65
N ARG A 2 10.11 -11.34 0.50
CA ARG A 2 8.71 -11.64 0.73
C ARG A 2 7.98 -10.43 1.28
N VAL A 3 6.72 -10.29 0.88
CA VAL A 3 5.85 -9.23 1.39
C VAL A 3 5.12 -9.73 2.62
N LEU A 4 5.19 -8.95 3.69
CA LEU A 4 4.45 -9.21 4.91
C LEU A 4 3.58 -7.98 5.19
N LEU A 5 2.36 -8.21 5.62
CA LEU A 5 1.45 -7.13 5.98
C LEU A 5 1.31 -7.03 7.48
N HIS A 6 1.34 -5.82 8.00
CA HIS A 6 0.94 -5.60 9.38
C HIS A 6 -0.52 -5.99 9.54
N ARG A 7 -0.92 -6.19 10.77
CA ARG A 7 -2.27 -6.65 11.09
C ARG A 7 -3.37 -5.76 10.50
N ILE A 8 -3.21 -4.46 10.59
CA ILE A 8 -4.25 -3.55 10.12
C ILE A 8 -4.42 -3.60 8.60
N PRO A 9 -3.37 -3.45 7.79
CA PRO A 9 -3.55 -3.60 6.34
C PRO A 9 -3.97 -5.01 5.95
N GLU A 10 -3.54 -6.02 6.68
CA GLU A 10 -3.96 -7.37 6.39
C GLU A 10 -5.46 -7.53 6.56
N LYS A 11 -6.00 -7.03 7.67
CA LYS A 11 -7.44 -7.11 7.91
C LYS A 11 -8.22 -6.29 6.91
N TYR A 12 -7.70 -5.13 6.55
CA TYR A 12 -8.35 -4.30 5.56
C TYR A 12 -8.46 -5.05 4.23
N LEU A 13 -7.39 -5.68 3.80
CA LEU A 13 -7.38 -6.43 2.54
C LEU A 13 -8.37 -7.59 2.59
N GLU A 14 -8.44 -8.28 3.71
CA GLU A 14 -9.37 -9.40 3.87
C GLU A 14 -10.82 -9.00 3.73
N ARG A 15 -11.15 -7.77 4.07
CA ARG A 15 -12.52 -7.27 4.00
C ARG A 15 -12.92 -6.75 2.64
N LEU A 16 -11.96 -6.57 1.77
CA LEU A 16 -12.27 -6.09 0.44
C LEU A 16 -12.92 -7.18 -0.39
N ASN A 17 -13.76 -6.76 -1.31
CA ASN A 17 -14.39 -7.68 -2.25
C ASN A 17 -13.60 -7.77 -3.53
N GLU A 18 -13.87 -8.82 -4.30
CA GLU A 18 -13.30 -8.90 -5.63
C GLU A 18 -14.01 -7.94 -6.56
N PRO A 19 -13.36 -7.39 -7.57
CA PRO A 19 -11.99 -7.77 -8.00
C PRO A 19 -10.88 -7.04 -7.26
N ASP A 20 -11.21 -6.09 -6.42
CA ASP A 20 -10.20 -5.25 -5.77
C ASP A 20 -9.19 -6.05 -4.96
N LYS A 21 -9.68 -7.01 -4.21
CA LYS A 21 -8.81 -7.83 -3.37
C LYS A 21 -7.74 -8.54 -4.19
N GLY A 22 -8.16 -9.19 -5.28
CA GLY A 22 -7.22 -9.90 -6.14
C GLY A 22 -6.25 -8.98 -6.82
N PHE A 23 -6.74 -7.81 -7.22
CA PHE A 23 -5.92 -6.82 -7.89
C PHE A 23 -4.80 -6.33 -6.97
N ILE A 24 -5.14 -6.06 -5.72
CA ILE A 24 -4.16 -5.60 -4.74
C ILE A 24 -3.16 -6.71 -4.42
N LYS A 25 -3.64 -7.94 -4.24
CA LYS A 25 -2.75 -9.06 -3.97
C LYS A 25 -1.73 -9.25 -5.08
N THR A 26 -2.17 -9.15 -6.32
CA THR A 26 -1.28 -9.29 -7.46
C THR A 26 -0.23 -8.19 -7.46
N ALA A 27 -0.63 -6.96 -7.18
CA ALA A 27 0.30 -5.84 -7.15
C ALA A 27 1.32 -6.00 -6.04
N LEU A 28 0.90 -6.46 -4.88
CA LEU A 28 1.83 -6.67 -3.76
C LEU A 28 2.82 -7.79 -4.08
N ARG A 29 2.40 -8.83 -4.78
CA ARG A 29 3.33 -9.87 -5.22
C ARG A 29 4.35 -9.32 -6.19
N GLY A 30 3.97 -8.33 -6.97
CA GLY A 30 4.90 -7.69 -7.88
C GLY A 30 6.08 -7.06 -7.16
N LEU A 31 5.90 -6.65 -5.91
CA LEU A 31 6.98 -6.10 -5.11
C LEU A 31 8.06 -7.14 -4.81
N GLU A 32 7.71 -8.42 -4.86
CA GLU A 32 8.67 -9.49 -4.58
C GLU A 32 9.61 -9.79 -5.75
N LYS A 33 9.36 -9.19 -6.89
CA LYS A 33 10.18 -9.42 -8.07
C LYS A 33 11.46 -8.59 -8.03
N GLU A 34 12.42 -9.01 -8.84
CA GLU A 34 13.73 -8.32 -8.93
C GLU A 34 13.93 -7.83 -10.35
N PRO A 35 13.79 -6.55 -10.61
CA PRO A 35 13.43 -5.48 -9.66
C PRO A 35 11.92 -5.49 -9.35
N PRO A 36 11.52 -4.82 -8.29
CA PRO A 36 10.10 -4.75 -7.93
C PRO A 36 9.29 -4.08 -9.03
N GLU A 37 8.08 -4.58 -9.22
CA GLU A 37 7.17 -4.05 -10.23
C GLU A 37 6.06 -3.24 -9.59
N GLY A 38 5.66 -2.18 -10.28
CA GLY A 38 4.54 -1.36 -9.82
C GLY A 38 4.86 0.12 -9.87
N ASN A 39 3.87 0.91 -9.54
CA ASN A 39 4.02 2.37 -9.48
C ASN A 39 4.54 2.75 -8.10
N ILE A 40 5.84 2.67 -7.93
CA ILE A 40 6.51 2.80 -6.64
C ILE A 40 7.25 4.13 -6.57
N MET A 41 7.07 4.84 -5.45
CA MET A 41 7.77 6.10 -5.23
C MET A 41 8.19 6.21 -3.76
N PRO A 42 9.32 6.86 -3.49
CA PRO A 42 9.68 7.13 -2.10
C PRO A 42 8.73 8.13 -1.48
N VAL A 43 8.52 8.00 -0.18
CA VAL A 43 7.68 8.94 0.56
C VAL A 43 8.54 10.13 0.96
N THR A 44 8.10 11.32 0.58
CA THR A 44 8.82 12.55 0.87
C THR A 44 8.98 12.74 2.38
N GLY A 45 10.20 13.01 2.82
CA GLY A 45 10.47 13.28 4.22
C GLY A 45 10.57 12.05 5.10
N GLU A 46 10.43 10.86 4.54
CA GLU A 46 10.51 9.62 5.31
C GLU A 46 11.47 8.64 4.66
N PRO A 47 12.76 8.79 4.93
CA PRO A 47 13.75 7.91 4.30
C PRO A 47 13.46 6.44 4.56
N GLY A 48 13.57 5.63 3.52
CA GLY A 48 13.33 4.20 3.63
C GLY A 48 11.89 3.78 3.54
N ARG A 49 10.98 4.74 3.41
CA ARG A 49 9.57 4.42 3.25
C ARG A 49 9.13 4.68 1.82
N TYR A 50 8.35 3.77 1.29
CA TYR A 50 7.91 3.81 -0.10
C TYR A 50 6.40 3.67 -0.20
N ARG A 51 5.88 4.14 -1.31
CA ARG A 51 4.46 4.05 -1.61
C ARG A 51 4.28 3.33 -2.93
N ILE A 52 3.32 2.42 -2.98
CA ILE A 52 2.91 1.83 -4.24
C ILE A 52 1.45 2.22 -4.48
N THR A 53 1.16 2.71 -5.67
CA THR A 53 -0.18 3.08 -6.08
C THR A 53 -0.78 1.92 -6.87
N ILE A 54 -1.94 1.45 -6.42
CA ILE A 54 -2.59 0.28 -7.00
C ILE A 54 -4.03 0.68 -7.35
N GLY A 55 -4.21 1.20 -8.58
CA GLY A 55 -5.52 1.72 -8.96
C GLY A 55 -5.95 2.85 -8.03
N SER A 56 -7.08 2.68 -7.37
CA SER A 56 -7.58 3.68 -6.44
C SER A 56 -7.11 3.43 -5.00
N TYR A 57 -6.15 2.54 -4.82
CA TYR A 57 -5.60 2.25 -3.50
C TYR A 57 -4.15 2.66 -3.41
N ARG A 58 -3.68 2.76 -2.19
CA ARG A 58 -2.29 3.12 -1.92
C ARG A 58 -1.79 2.29 -0.75
N ALA A 59 -0.59 1.73 -0.89
CA ALA A 59 0.05 1.02 0.20
C ALA A 59 1.37 1.67 0.52
N LEU A 60 1.69 1.72 1.81
CA LEU A 60 2.99 2.20 2.27
C LEU A 60 3.78 1.01 2.77
N PHE A 61 5.05 0.97 2.45
CA PHE A 61 5.89 -0.15 2.85
C PHE A 61 7.31 0.30 3.07
N ARG A 62 8.06 -0.56 3.73
CA ARG A 62 9.49 -0.36 3.94
C ARG A 62 10.21 -1.69 3.82
N TYR A 63 11.48 -1.60 3.49
CA TYR A 63 12.32 -2.79 3.48
C TYR A 63 12.91 -2.98 4.86
N ARG A 64 12.89 -4.21 5.34
CA ARG A 64 13.44 -4.52 6.64
C ARG A 64 13.95 -5.94 6.61
N ASP A 65 15.24 -6.09 6.86
CA ASP A 65 15.90 -7.38 6.74
C ASP A 65 15.64 -7.93 5.34
N ASP A 66 15.08 -9.11 5.23
CA ASP A 66 14.79 -9.71 3.92
C ASP A 66 13.31 -9.62 3.57
N HIS A 67 12.61 -8.66 4.14
CA HIS A 67 11.18 -8.56 3.95
C HIS A 67 10.75 -7.17 3.54
N ILE A 68 9.60 -7.13 2.90
CA ILE A 68 8.92 -5.89 2.55
C ILE A 68 7.72 -5.80 3.48
N PHE A 69 7.74 -4.81 4.38
CA PHE A 69 6.67 -4.64 5.35
C PHE A 69 5.67 -3.61 4.88
N VAL A 70 4.45 -4.04 4.63
CA VAL A 70 3.35 -3.16 4.29
C VAL A 70 2.71 -2.69 5.58
N THR A 71 2.82 -1.40 5.85
CA THR A 71 2.32 -0.83 7.10
C THR A 71 0.96 -0.16 6.95
N HIS A 72 0.61 0.24 5.73
CA HIS A 72 -0.65 0.91 5.47
C HIS A 72 -1.22 0.45 4.14
N LEU A 73 -2.53 0.38 4.07
CA LEU A 73 -3.24 0.08 2.84
C LEU A 73 -4.56 0.84 2.90
N ASP A 74 -4.73 1.80 2.05
CA ASP A 74 -5.87 2.71 2.10
C ASP A 74 -6.38 3.04 0.71
N PRO A 75 -7.66 3.38 0.57
CA PRO A 75 -8.17 3.96 -0.67
C PRO A 75 -7.60 5.37 -0.82
N ARG A 76 -6.88 5.59 -1.91
CA ARG A 76 -6.27 6.90 -2.17
C ARG A 76 -7.25 8.05 -2.09
N GLY A 77 -8.33 7.92 -2.83
CA GLY A 77 -9.29 8.99 -2.92
C GLY A 77 -9.98 9.27 -1.61
N GLN A 78 -10.28 8.22 -0.88
CA GLN A 78 -10.97 8.36 0.38
C GLN A 78 -10.12 9.07 1.42
N VAL A 79 -8.86 8.71 1.48
CA VAL A 79 -7.95 9.36 2.42
C VAL A 79 -7.86 10.85 2.11
N TYR A 80 -7.73 11.17 0.86
CA TYR A 80 -7.63 12.53 0.42
C TYR A 80 -8.91 13.31 0.70
N ASN A 81 -10.04 12.71 0.40
CA ASN A 81 -11.34 13.34 0.63
C ASN A 81 -11.59 13.61 2.11
N LYS A 82 -11.21 12.68 2.94
CA LYS A 82 -11.35 12.84 4.36
C LYS A 82 -10.62 14.07 4.86
N LYS A 83 -9.43 14.25 4.36
CA LYS A 83 -8.64 15.40 4.69
C LYS A 83 -9.32 16.69 4.27
N ASN A 84 -9.82 16.68 3.06
CA ASN A 84 -10.51 17.87 2.54
C ASN A 84 -11.76 18.19 3.32
N LYS A 85 -12.50 17.18 3.67
CA LYS A 85 -13.71 17.38 4.46
C LYS A 85 -13.39 17.99 5.80
N GLY A 86 -12.36 17.50 6.43
CA GLY A 86 -11.94 18.07 7.69
C GLY A 86 -11.63 19.55 7.56
N ALA A 87 -10.97 19.91 6.49
CA ALA A 87 -10.61 21.29 6.25
C ALA A 87 -11.82 22.17 6.00
N LYS A 88 -12.83 21.62 5.38
CA LYS A 88 -14.01 22.38 5.03
C LYS A 88 -14.99 22.52 6.16
N ARG A 89 -14.99 21.60 7.03
CA ARG A 89 -15.95 21.60 8.12
C ARG A 89 -15.33 22.15 9.38
#